data_4a7f4cbf1dcea050bf45f8cc7b22d653
#
_entry.id   4a7f4cbf1dcea050bf45f8cc7b22d653
#
_cell.length_a   1.000
_cell.length_b   1.000
_cell.length_c   1.000
_cell.angle_alpha   90.00
_cell.angle_beta   90.00
_cell.angle_gamma   90.00
#
_symmetry.space_group_name_H-M   'P 1'
#
loop_
_entity.id
_entity.type
_entity.pdbx_description
1 polymer ?
#
loop_
_entity_poly.entity_id
_entity_poly.type
_entity_poly.pdbx_seq_one_letter_code
_entity_poly.pdbx_strand_id
1 'polypeptide(L)'
;MTNRTKITVHSFADSTVLITGGTSGVGLASAKLFASRGVRKIALVGRNAERGEQARRAVLEVSPQANVAFVAADANQLDQAVNAAEQVRKQFGSVDILVNSTIGLYTPNPLQDIPLEDIQPIILQTVLAPMLMSRIVLPWMRERGGGCIINMASDAAKVPTPGETILGAAMSAIVLFSRTLSMEAKRFGVRVNVLTPSLITGTPTAERVQKEGFSAKLFATVAKLADLGVVEPHEVAELIVFLASPQAAKITGQTVSINGGISAG
;
A
#
# COMPACT_ATOMS: atom_id res chain seq x y z
N MET A 1 -1.40 29.59 -24.50
CA MET A 1 -2.07 28.25 -24.45
C MET A 1 -1.06 27.28 -23.86
N THR A 2 -1.25 26.82 -22.63
CA THR A 2 -0.37 25.86 -21.98
C THR A 2 -0.53 24.51 -22.69
N ASN A 3 0.53 24.03 -23.29
CA ASN A 3 0.59 22.70 -23.90
C ASN A 3 0.32 21.66 -22.78
N ARG A 4 -0.95 21.28 -22.60
CA ARG A 4 -1.30 20.25 -21.62
C ARG A 4 -0.71 18.94 -22.10
N THR A 5 0.19 18.36 -21.34
CA THR A 5 0.71 17.01 -21.57
C THR A 5 -0.47 16.07 -21.81
N LYS A 6 -0.44 15.30 -22.88
CA LYS A 6 -1.50 14.34 -23.19
C LYS A 6 -1.55 13.32 -22.06
N ILE A 7 -2.64 13.32 -21.29
CA ILE A 7 -2.85 12.37 -20.20
C ILE A 7 -3.15 11.01 -20.80
N THR A 8 -2.40 10.01 -20.39
CA THR A 8 -2.56 8.62 -20.84
C THR A 8 -3.12 7.78 -19.70
N VAL A 9 -4.18 7.03 -19.97
CA VAL A 9 -4.69 6.00 -19.06
C VAL A 9 -4.22 4.66 -19.61
N HIS A 10 -3.29 4.02 -18.89
CA HIS A 10 -2.72 2.75 -19.31
C HIS A 10 -3.68 1.60 -19.01
N SER A 11 -3.77 0.63 -19.92
CA SER A 11 -4.46 -0.64 -19.67
C SER A 11 -3.62 -1.50 -18.72
N PHE A 12 -4.22 -2.50 -18.08
CA PHE A 12 -3.48 -3.43 -17.24
C PHE A 12 -2.44 -4.24 -18.03
N ALA A 13 -2.75 -4.59 -19.26
CA ALA A 13 -1.81 -5.33 -20.13
C ALA A 13 -0.53 -4.54 -20.43
N ASP A 14 -0.62 -3.20 -20.48
CA ASP A 14 0.49 -2.29 -20.77
C ASP A 14 1.17 -1.73 -19.52
N SER A 15 0.66 -2.08 -18.33
CA SER A 15 1.12 -1.52 -17.06
C SER A 15 2.16 -2.40 -16.38
N THR A 16 3.11 -1.74 -15.73
CA THR A 16 3.99 -2.33 -14.73
C THR A 16 3.50 -1.97 -13.34
N VAL A 17 3.27 -2.96 -12.50
CA VAL A 17 2.85 -2.81 -11.11
C VAL A 17 4.03 -3.07 -10.18
N LEU A 18 4.29 -2.13 -9.28
CA LEU A 18 5.26 -2.26 -8.19
C LEU A 18 4.54 -2.25 -6.85
N ILE A 19 4.77 -3.27 -6.02
CA ILE A 19 4.10 -3.44 -4.73
C ILE A 19 5.15 -3.56 -3.63
N THR A 20 5.23 -2.55 -2.76
CA THR A 20 5.97 -2.68 -1.49
C THR A 20 5.14 -3.44 -0.48
N GLY A 21 5.77 -4.32 0.31
CA GLY A 21 5.03 -5.25 1.17
C GLY A 21 4.28 -6.33 0.37
N GLY A 22 4.69 -6.60 -0.88
CA GLY A 22 4.05 -7.53 -1.81
C GLY A 22 4.19 -9.02 -1.47
N THR A 23 4.82 -9.38 -0.34
CA THR A 23 5.16 -10.77 -0.02
C THR A 23 4.17 -11.47 0.91
N SER A 24 3.13 -10.79 1.38
CA SER A 24 2.08 -11.37 2.25
C SER A 24 0.84 -10.48 2.30
N GLY A 25 -0.22 -10.95 2.94
CA GLY A 25 -1.44 -10.17 3.23
C GLY A 25 -2.01 -9.45 2.01
N VAL A 26 -2.37 -8.19 2.19
CA VAL A 26 -2.98 -7.35 1.14
C VAL A 26 -2.09 -7.18 -0.08
N GLY A 27 -0.77 -6.98 0.12
CA GLY A 27 0.16 -6.79 -0.99
C GLY A 27 0.24 -8.02 -1.91
N LEU A 28 0.31 -9.23 -1.34
CA LEU A 28 0.31 -10.47 -2.11
C LEU A 28 -1.06 -10.73 -2.77
N ALA A 29 -2.15 -10.49 -2.05
CA ALA A 29 -3.50 -10.59 -2.62
C ALA A 29 -3.68 -9.66 -3.82
N SER A 30 -3.21 -8.41 -3.71
CA SER A 30 -3.21 -7.44 -4.81
C SER A 30 -2.37 -7.91 -6.01
N ALA A 31 -1.17 -8.46 -5.77
CA ALA A 31 -0.33 -8.97 -6.83
C ALA A 31 -1.02 -10.10 -7.61
N LYS A 32 -1.61 -11.07 -6.90
CA LYS A 32 -2.38 -12.16 -7.51
C LYS A 32 -3.56 -11.63 -8.32
N LEU A 33 -4.29 -10.67 -7.79
CA LEU A 33 -5.44 -10.09 -8.45
C LEU A 33 -5.04 -9.27 -9.69
N PHE A 34 -3.98 -8.47 -9.64
CA PHE A 34 -3.46 -7.79 -10.82
C PHE A 34 -3.06 -8.78 -11.92
N ALA A 35 -2.39 -9.89 -11.55
CA ALA A 35 -2.02 -10.94 -12.48
C ALA A 35 -3.25 -11.57 -13.15
N SER A 36 -4.29 -11.91 -12.39
CA SER A 36 -5.55 -12.47 -12.92
C SER A 36 -6.32 -11.49 -13.81
N ARG A 37 -6.13 -10.17 -13.60
CA ARG A 37 -6.74 -9.09 -14.41
C ARG A 37 -5.89 -8.72 -15.63
N GLY A 38 -4.85 -9.49 -15.95
CA GLY A 38 -4.06 -9.36 -17.16
C GLY A 38 -2.83 -8.45 -17.05
N VAL A 39 -2.43 -8.02 -15.86
CA VAL A 39 -1.14 -7.35 -15.66
C VAL A 39 -0.03 -8.39 -15.86
N ARG A 40 0.90 -8.07 -16.77
CA ARG A 40 1.99 -9.00 -17.13
C ARG A 40 3.32 -8.68 -16.46
N LYS A 41 3.51 -7.48 -15.93
CA LYS A 41 4.75 -7.03 -15.30
C LYS A 41 4.48 -6.63 -13.86
N ILE A 42 4.89 -7.47 -12.92
CA ILE A 42 4.62 -7.29 -11.49
C ILE A 42 5.93 -7.40 -10.72
N ALA A 43 6.25 -6.39 -9.92
CA ALA A 43 7.38 -6.38 -9.03
C ALA A 43 6.92 -6.38 -7.58
N LEU A 44 7.46 -7.28 -6.80
CA LEU A 44 7.24 -7.41 -5.36
C LEU A 44 8.48 -6.93 -4.63
N VAL A 45 8.33 -6.05 -3.64
CA VAL A 45 9.40 -5.62 -2.75
C VAL A 45 9.09 -6.05 -1.33
N GLY A 46 10.06 -6.63 -0.65
CA GLY A 46 9.95 -7.05 0.74
C GLY A 46 11.29 -7.51 1.30
N ARG A 47 11.41 -7.56 2.63
CA ARG A 47 12.69 -7.79 3.32
C ARG A 47 13.17 -9.25 3.34
N ASN A 48 12.25 -10.20 3.32
CA ASN A 48 12.56 -11.61 3.47
C ASN A 48 12.61 -12.29 2.09
N ALA A 49 13.80 -12.78 1.71
CA ALA A 49 14.06 -13.36 0.40
C ALA A 49 13.27 -14.64 0.14
N GLU A 50 13.19 -15.53 1.13
CA GLU A 50 12.48 -16.79 0.99
C GLU A 50 10.97 -16.58 0.79
N ARG A 51 10.35 -15.76 1.66
CA ARG A 51 8.94 -15.38 1.54
C ARG A 51 8.66 -14.63 0.24
N GLY A 52 9.62 -13.83 -0.22
CA GLY A 52 9.52 -13.14 -1.50
C GLY A 52 9.47 -14.08 -2.68
N GLU A 53 10.32 -15.11 -2.69
CA GLU A 53 10.32 -16.11 -3.75
C GLU A 53 9.05 -17.00 -3.70
N GLN A 54 8.56 -17.33 -2.52
CA GLN A 54 7.26 -18.01 -2.36
C GLN A 54 6.12 -17.15 -2.91
N ALA A 55 6.10 -15.85 -2.59
CA ALA A 55 5.11 -14.92 -3.11
C ALA A 55 5.17 -14.81 -4.63
N ARG A 56 6.38 -14.72 -5.21
CA ARG A 56 6.58 -14.70 -6.67
C ARG A 56 5.98 -15.95 -7.33
N ARG A 57 6.25 -17.13 -6.79
CA ARG A 57 5.67 -18.40 -7.28
C ARG A 57 4.16 -18.39 -7.18
N ALA A 58 3.61 -17.95 -6.05
CA ALA A 58 2.17 -17.90 -5.84
C ALA A 58 1.44 -16.93 -6.78
N VAL A 59 2.10 -15.89 -7.31
CA VAL A 59 1.56 -15.04 -8.37
C VAL A 59 1.64 -15.74 -9.73
N LEU A 60 2.73 -16.45 -10.00
CA LEU A 60 2.89 -17.21 -11.25
C LEU A 60 1.93 -18.41 -11.37
N GLU A 61 1.51 -19.01 -10.25
CA GLU A 61 0.44 -20.02 -10.22
C GLU A 61 -0.90 -19.47 -10.72
N VAL A 62 -1.20 -18.18 -10.42
CA VAL A 62 -2.41 -17.51 -10.90
C VAL A 62 -2.28 -17.11 -12.37
N SER A 63 -1.11 -16.64 -12.79
CA SER A 63 -0.84 -16.24 -14.17
C SER A 63 0.56 -16.66 -14.61
N PRO A 64 0.70 -17.87 -15.18
CA PRO A 64 2.00 -18.41 -15.63
C PRO A 64 2.70 -17.55 -16.69
N GLN A 65 1.94 -16.70 -17.40
CA GLN A 65 2.46 -15.81 -18.44
C GLN A 65 2.96 -14.46 -17.90
N ALA A 66 2.74 -14.18 -16.61
CA ALA A 66 3.21 -12.93 -16.00
C ALA A 66 4.73 -12.96 -15.81
N ASN A 67 5.38 -11.83 -16.03
CA ASN A 67 6.76 -11.61 -15.62
C ASN A 67 6.77 -11.01 -14.22
N VAL A 68 7.08 -11.85 -13.23
CA VAL A 68 7.05 -11.46 -11.82
C VAL A 68 8.47 -11.38 -11.28
N ALA A 69 8.88 -10.18 -10.86
CA ALA A 69 10.13 -9.94 -10.17
C ALA A 69 9.90 -9.88 -8.66
N PHE A 70 10.88 -10.35 -7.89
CA PHE A 70 10.99 -10.06 -6.48
C PHE A 70 12.32 -9.36 -6.20
N VAL A 71 12.28 -8.27 -5.42
CA VAL A 71 13.47 -7.53 -4.98
C VAL A 71 13.50 -7.51 -3.45
N ALA A 72 14.56 -8.09 -2.88
CA ALA A 72 14.77 -8.07 -1.43
C ALA A 72 15.26 -6.69 -1.01
N ALA A 73 14.40 -5.90 -0.34
CA ALA A 73 14.72 -4.56 0.13
C ALA A 73 13.79 -4.12 1.26
N ASP A 74 14.30 -3.26 2.14
CA ASP A 74 13.49 -2.47 3.06
C ASP A 74 13.18 -1.11 2.41
N ALA A 75 11.94 -0.92 2.00
CA ALA A 75 11.49 0.31 1.36
C ALA A 75 11.51 1.55 2.28
N ASN A 76 11.73 1.37 3.60
CA ASN A 76 11.97 2.48 4.54
C ASN A 76 13.44 2.95 4.56
N GLN A 77 14.35 2.23 3.92
CA GLN A 77 15.75 2.62 3.81
C GLN A 77 16.00 3.25 2.44
N LEU A 78 16.45 4.52 2.43
CA LEU A 78 16.58 5.32 1.20
C LEU A 78 17.34 4.58 0.09
N ASP A 79 18.54 4.08 0.38
CA ASP A 79 19.39 3.43 -0.63
C ASP A 79 18.75 2.14 -1.15
N GLN A 80 18.09 1.36 -0.27
CA GLN A 80 17.42 0.14 -0.66
C GLN A 80 16.16 0.43 -1.48
N ALA A 81 15.39 1.47 -1.14
CA ALA A 81 14.22 1.92 -1.88
C ALA A 81 14.59 2.37 -3.30
N VAL A 82 15.65 3.20 -3.42
CA VAL A 82 16.17 3.65 -4.73
C VAL A 82 16.63 2.46 -5.56
N ASN A 83 17.49 1.61 -5.00
CA ASN A 83 18.02 0.45 -5.72
C ASN A 83 16.93 -0.52 -6.15
N ALA A 84 15.93 -0.77 -5.31
CA ALA A 84 14.82 -1.66 -5.66
C ALA A 84 13.98 -1.09 -6.82
N ALA A 85 13.63 0.18 -6.76
CA ALA A 85 12.85 0.82 -7.80
C ALA A 85 13.61 0.88 -9.14
N GLU A 86 14.91 1.20 -9.12
CA GLU A 86 15.76 1.22 -10.32
C GLU A 86 15.94 -0.19 -10.93
N GLN A 87 16.05 -1.25 -10.14
CA GLN A 87 16.06 -2.62 -10.64
C GLN A 87 14.74 -2.94 -11.38
N VAL A 88 13.61 -2.54 -10.82
CA VAL A 88 12.30 -2.72 -11.46
C VAL A 88 12.21 -1.93 -12.75
N ARG A 89 12.65 -0.67 -12.77
CA ARG A 89 12.69 0.15 -13.97
C ARG A 89 13.60 -0.45 -15.05
N LYS A 90 14.76 -0.93 -14.67
CA LYS A 90 15.70 -1.60 -15.60
C LYS A 90 15.10 -2.85 -16.21
N GLN A 91 14.37 -3.64 -15.43
CA GLN A 91 13.79 -4.91 -15.90
C GLN A 91 12.52 -4.70 -16.74
N PHE A 92 11.65 -3.74 -16.36
CA PHE A 92 10.32 -3.60 -16.97
C PHE A 92 10.15 -2.32 -17.80
N GLY A 93 11.10 -1.38 -17.71
CA GLY A 93 11.11 -0.11 -18.46
C GLY A 93 10.32 1.02 -17.81
N SER A 94 9.31 0.72 -17.00
CA SER A 94 8.45 1.72 -16.33
C SER A 94 7.90 1.20 -15.00
N VAL A 95 7.29 2.10 -14.24
CA VAL A 95 6.34 1.80 -13.16
C VAL A 95 5.11 2.66 -13.40
N ASP A 96 3.97 2.03 -13.70
CA ASP A 96 2.71 2.70 -14.01
C ASP A 96 1.75 2.69 -12.82
N ILE A 97 1.86 1.67 -11.98
CA ILE A 97 1.07 1.51 -10.76
C ILE A 97 2.00 1.21 -9.60
N LEU A 98 1.94 2.02 -8.54
CA LEU A 98 2.63 1.79 -7.27
C LEU A 98 1.60 1.50 -6.19
N VAL A 99 1.76 0.38 -5.49
CA VAL A 99 0.98 0.04 -4.29
C VAL A 99 1.94 -0.01 -3.10
N ASN A 100 1.77 0.90 -2.16
CA ASN A 100 2.50 0.90 -0.90
C ASN A 100 1.66 0.20 0.18
N SER A 101 2.02 -1.06 0.48
CA SER A 101 1.34 -1.93 1.44
C SER A 101 2.28 -2.43 2.54
N THR A 102 3.30 -1.64 2.88
CA THR A 102 4.19 -1.92 4.01
C THR A 102 3.56 -1.48 5.31
N ILE A 103 3.85 -2.22 6.38
CA ILE A 103 3.51 -1.82 7.75
C ILE A 103 4.68 -2.15 8.68
N GLY A 104 4.90 -1.30 9.67
CA GLY A 104 5.86 -1.54 10.74
C GLY A 104 5.46 -2.73 11.62
N LEU A 105 6.40 -3.24 12.42
CA LEU A 105 6.17 -4.36 13.33
C LEU A 105 5.56 -3.92 14.68
N TYR A 106 5.15 -2.68 14.78
CA TYR A 106 4.58 -2.12 16.01
C TYR A 106 3.21 -2.74 16.33
N THR A 107 2.98 -2.93 17.62
CA THR A 107 1.69 -3.39 18.17
C THR A 107 1.07 -2.26 18.99
N PRO A 108 -0.20 -1.88 18.78
CA PRO A 108 -0.88 -0.81 19.52
C PRO A 108 -0.76 -0.95 21.02
N ASN A 109 -0.43 0.15 21.69
CA ASN A 109 -0.31 0.22 23.14
C ASN A 109 -0.62 1.65 23.62
N PRO A 110 -1.19 1.87 24.85
CA PRO A 110 -1.38 3.20 25.41
C PRO A 110 -0.09 4.01 25.43
N LEU A 111 -0.19 5.32 25.18
CA LEU A 111 0.99 6.19 25.00
C LEU A 111 1.98 6.10 26.18
N GLN A 112 1.48 6.04 27.41
CA GLN A 112 2.33 5.94 28.61
C GLN A 112 3.13 4.61 28.68
N ASP A 113 2.71 3.61 27.97
CA ASP A 113 3.33 2.27 27.97
C ASP A 113 4.24 2.05 26.74
N ILE A 114 4.37 3.07 25.88
CA ILE A 114 5.28 3.03 24.72
C ILE A 114 6.68 3.49 25.17
N PRO A 115 7.73 2.68 25.02
CA PRO A 115 9.11 3.13 25.25
C PRO A 115 9.43 4.37 24.41
N LEU A 116 10.11 5.35 24.99
CA LEU A 116 10.43 6.61 24.29
C LEU A 116 11.29 6.35 23.03
N GLU A 117 12.18 5.36 23.09
CA GLU A 117 13.03 4.92 21.99
C GLU A 117 12.25 4.33 20.81
N ASP A 118 11.03 3.85 21.02
CA ASP A 118 10.19 3.26 19.97
C ASP A 118 9.40 4.32 19.17
N ILE A 119 9.23 5.54 19.69
CA ILE A 119 8.43 6.58 19.03
C ILE A 119 8.98 6.89 17.63
N GLN A 120 10.27 7.14 17.51
CA GLN A 120 10.89 7.45 16.22
C GLN A 120 10.82 6.26 15.23
N PRO A 121 11.20 5.03 15.61
CA PRO A 121 11.03 3.85 14.76
C PRO A 121 9.60 3.62 14.29
N ILE A 122 8.58 3.78 15.15
CA ILE A 122 7.16 3.62 14.77
C ILE A 122 6.81 4.58 13.63
N ILE A 123 7.17 5.86 13.78
CA ILE A 123 6.88 6.89 12.77
C ILE A 123 7.63 6.53 11.47
N LEU A 124 8.94 6.34 11.52
CA LEU A 124 9.77 6.16 10.33
C LEU A 124 9.39 4.89 9.55
N GLN A 125 9.17 3.76 10.24
CA GLN A 125 8.76 2.50 9.59
C GLN A 125 7.34 2.55 9.01
N THR A 126 6.53 3.53 9.40
CA THR A 126 5.18 3.70 8.87
C THR A 126 5.17 4.62 7.65
N VAL A 127 5.87 5.76 7.71
CA VAL A 127 5.70 6.83 6.70
C VAL A 127 6.74 6.83 5.59
N LEU A 128 7.96 6.32 5.82
CA LEU A 128 9.07 6.52 4.86
C LEU A 128 8.84 5.74 3.56
N ALA A 129 8.45 4.48 3.63
CA ALA A 129 8.27 3.68 2.41
C ALA A 129 7.28 4.31 1.41
N PRO A 130 6.04 4.71 1.79
CA PRO A 130 5.12 5.36 0.85
C PRO A 130 5.64 6.70 0.33
N MET A 131 6.35 7.48 1.15
CA MET A 131 6.90 8.78 0.73
C MET A 131 8.07 8.61 -0.25
N LEU A 132 9.06 7.76 0.10
CA LEU A 132 10.23 7.49 -0.72
C LEU A 132 9.84 6.87 -2.07
N MET A 133 9.06 5.81 -2.05
CA MET A 133 8.69 5.09 -3.27
C MET A 133 7.84 5.98 -4.19
N SER A 134 6.88 6.75 -3.64
CA SER A 134 6.10 7.71 -4.43
C SER A 134 7.01 8.76 -5.08
N ARG A 135 7.97 9.33 -4.32
CA ARG A 135 8.91 10.32 -4.84
C ARG A 135 9.82 9.75 -5.94
N ILE A 136 10.24 8.49 -5.81
CA ILE A 136 11.14 7.84 -6.78
C ILE A 136 10.39 7.58 -8.10
N VAL A 137 9.17 7.03 -8.07
CA VAL A 137 8.45 6.64 -9.29
C VAL A 137 7.73 7.81 -9.98
N LEU A 138 7.42 8.89 -9.27
CA LEU A 138 6.66 10.03 -9.80
C LEU A 138 7.26 10.63 -11.09
N PRO A 139 8.59 10.86 -11.22
CA PRO A 139 9.18 11.34 -12.46
C PRO A 139 8.92 10.39 -13.64
N TRP A 140 8.98 9.08 -13.43
CA TRP A 140 8.77 8.07 -14.46
C TRP A 140 7.31 8.01 -14.92
N MET A 141 6.37 8.10 -13.97
CA MET A 141 4.94 8.23 -14.28
C MET A 141 4.65 9.51 -15.08
N ARG A 142 5.32 10.63 -14.71
CA ARG A 142 5.22 11.89 -15.47
C ARG A 142 5.73 11.73 -16.90
N GLU A 143 6.87 11.10 -17.11
CA GLU A 143 7.44 10.81 -18.45
C GLU A 143 6.48 9.98 -19.29
N ARG A 144 5.78 9.03 -18.67
CA ARG A 144 4.76 8.18 -19.28
C ARG A 144 3.42 8.88 -19.54
N GLY A 145 3.23 10.10 -19.00
CA GLY A 145 2.01 10.89 -19.12
C GLY A 145 0.84 10.39 -18.25
N GLY A 146 1.10 9.55 -17.25
CA GLY A 146 0.08 9.04 -16.34
C GLY A 146 0.62 7.97 -15.41
N GLY A 147 -0.20 7.63 -14.39
CA GLY A 147 0.12 6.60 -13.42
C GLY A 147 -0.88 6.57 -12.27
N CYS A 148 -0.72 5.58 -11.39
CA CYS A 148 -1.55 5.45 -10.19
C CYS A 148 -0.69 5.07 -8.98
N ILE A 149 -0.83 5.83 -7.90
CA ILE A 149 -0.22 5.53 -6.60
C ILE A 149 -1.35 5.23 -5.61
N ILE A 150 -1.25 4.09 -4.93
CA ILE A 150 -2.18 3.69 -3.88
C ILE A 150 -1.37 3.45 -2.61
N ASN A 151 -1.68 4.23 -1.59
CA ASN A 151 -1.06 4.12 -0.29
C ASN A 151 -2.02 3.45 0.70
N MET A 152 -1.51 2.51 1.48
CA MET A 152 -2.24 1.95 2.60
C MET A 152 -1.97 2.80 3.84
N ALA A 153 -3.04 3.19 4.53
CA ALA A 153 -2.99 3.77 5.86
C ALA A 153 -3.81 2.88 6.82
N SER A 154 -4.50 3.48 7.77
CA SER A 154 -5.38 2.79 8.72
C SER A 154 -6.57 3.69 9.04
N ASP A 155 -7.64 3.12 9.52
CA ASP A 155 -8.76 3.84 10.12
C ASP A 155 -8.30 4.77 11.26
N ALA A 156 -7.26 4.39 12.00
CA ALA A 156 -6.62 5.21 13.02
C ALA A 156 -6.09 6.57 12.50
N ALA A 157 -5.95 6.74 11.18
CA ALA A 157 -5.63 8.03 10.57
C ALA A 157 -6.79 9.05 10.65
N LYS A 158 -8.01 8.58 10.86
CA LYS A 158 -9.25 9.37 10.78
C LYS A 158 -10.06 9.31 12.06
N VAL A 159 -10.04 8.16 12.72
CA VAL A 159 -10.82 7.89 13.94
C VAL A 159 -9.89 7.71 15.11
N PRO A 160 -10.01 8.53 16.16
CA PRO A 160 -9.19 8.36 17.36
C PRO A 160 -9.37 6.96 17.97
N THR A 161 -8.28 6.20 17.97
CA THR A 161 -8.26 4.83 18.49
C THR A 161 -7.31 4.76 19.68
N PRO A 162 -7.79 4.50 20.91
CA PRO A 162 -6.93 4.32 22.08
C PRO A 162 -5.87 3.25 21.82
N GLY A 163 -4.61 3.54 22.19
CA GLY A 163 -3.46 2.66 21.91
C GLY A 163 -2.78 2.87 20.56
N GLU A 164 -3.36 3.66 19.66
CA GLU A 164 -2.78 3.98 18.35
C GLU A 164 -2.35 5.46 18.23
N THR A 165 -2.04 6.12 19.34
CA THR A 165 -1.71 7.57 19.37
C THR A 165 -0.56 7.91 18.41
N ILE A 166 0.55 7.20 18.47
CA ILE A 166 1.71 7.42 17.58
C ILE A 166 1.44 6.87 16.18
N LEU A 167 0.88 5.65 16.11
CA LEU A 167 0.57 5.02 14.83
C LEU A 167 -0.48 5.81 14.06
N GLY A 168 -1.55 6.28 14.72
CA GLY A 168 -2.59 7.09 14.11
C GLY A 168 -2.05 8.42 13.55
N ALA A 169 -1.15 9.08 14.29
CA ALA A 169 -0.46 10.28 13.80
C ALA A 169 0.37 9.99 12.54
N ALA A 170 1.13 8.90 12.53
CA ALA A 170 1.91 8.47 11.35
C ALA A 170 1.01 8.10 10.17
N MET A 171 -0.10 7.41 10.40
CA MET A 171 -1.08 7.08 9.37
C MET A 171 -1.79 8.33 8.81
N SER A 172 -2.08 9.33 9.66
CA SER A 172 -2.60 10.64 9.22
C SER A 172 -1.61 11.38 8.33
N ALA A 173 -0.31 11.26 8.60
CA ALA A 173 0.73 11.81 7.75
C ALA A 173 0.69 11.20 6.33
N ILE A 174 0.46 9.89 6.19
CA ILE A 174 0.29 9.23 4.88
C ILE A 174 -0.94 9.79 4.16
N VAL A 175 -2.05 9.98 4.87
CA VAL A 175 -3.29 10.53 4.29
C VAL A 175 -3.07 11.93 3.74
N LEU A 176 -2.50 12.85 4.55
CA LEU A 176 -2.29 14.23 4.12
C LEU A 176 -1.23 14.31 3.01
N PHE A 177 -0.11 13.56 3.13
CA PHE A 177 0.89 13.43 2.08
C PHE A 177 0.25 13.03 0.74
N SER A 178 -0.58 12.01 0.74
CA SER A 178 -1.21 11.49 -0.47
C SER A 178 -2.20 12.47 -1.10
N ARG A 179 -2.99 13.16 -0.27
CA ARG A 179 -3.90 14.22 -0.72
C ARG A 179 -3.13 15.37 -1.37
N THR A 180 -2.07 15.85 -0.73
CA THR A 180 -1.22 16.91 -1.27
C THR A 180 -0.56 16.46 -2.58
N LEU A 181 0.04 15.27 -2.59
CA LEU A 181 0.66 14.70 -3.78
C LEU A 181 -0.34 14.56 -4.94
N SER A 182 -1.60 14.20 -4.67
CA SER A 182 -2.63 14.12 -5.70
C SER A 182 -2.87 15.45 -6.41
N MET A 183 -2.81 16.56 -5.67
CA MET A 183 -2.99 17.90 -6.22
C MET A 183 -1.79 18.36 -7.06
N GLU A 184 -0.58 17.94 -6.69
CA GLU A 184 0.64 18.21 -7.45
C GLU A 184 0.73 17.35 -8.71
N ALA A 185 0.38 16.06 -8.60
CA ALA A 185 0.61 15.05 -9.62
C ALA A 185 -0.47 14.98 -10.71
N LYS A 186 -1.70 15.42 -10.43
CA LYS A 186 -2.83 15.38 -11.39
C LYS A 186 -2.56 16.06 -12.73
N ARG A 187 -1.73 17.10 -12.74
CA ARG A 187 -1.35 17.82 -13.98
C ARG A 187 -0.51 16.95 -14.94
N PHE A 188 0.06 15.87 -14.43
CA PHE A 188 0.84 14.88 -15.20
C PHE A 188 0.06 13.59 -15.47
N GLY A 189 -1.24 13.57 -15.14
CA GLY A 189 -2.07 12.38 -15.29
C GLY A 189 -1.87 11.31 -14.20
N VAL A 190 -1.14 11.64 -13.13
CA VAL A 190 -0.90 10.71 -12.01
C VAL A 190 -1.99 10.87 -10.96
N ARG A 191 -2.63 9.76 -10.59
CA ARG A 191 -3.66 9.67 -9.56
C ARG A 191 -3.04 9.12 -8.27
N VAL A 192 -3.47 9.64 -7.13
CA VAL A 192 -3.00 9.20 -5.82
C VAL A 192 -4.21 9.04 -4.90
N ASN A 193 -4.41 7.83 -4.34
CA ASN A 193 -5.49 7.54 -3.41
C ASN A 193 -4.96 6.75 -2.21
N VAL A 194 -5.72 6.77 -1.13
CA VAL A 194 -5.38 6.09 0.13
C VAL A 194 -6.52 5.15 0.52
N LEU A 195 -6.18 3.97 0.99
CA LEU A 195 -7.12 3.07 1.65
C LEU A 195 -6.86 3.09 3.16
N THR A 196 -7.95 3.12 3.92
CA THR A 196 -7.91 3.08 5.38
C THR A 196 -8.74 1.89 5.89
N PRO A 197 -8.16 0.68 5.84
CA PRO A 197 -8.74 -0.47 6.54
C PRO A 197 -8.59 -0.30 8.06
N SER A 198 -9.39 -1.08 8.80
CA SER A 198 -9.19 -1.34 10.22
C SER A 198 -8.52 -2.71 10.40
N LEU A 199 -9.14 -3.67 11.07
CA LEU A 199 -8.65 -5.03 11.16
C LEU A 199 -8.80 -5.75 9.81
N ILE A 200 -7.73 -6.41 9.35
CA ILE A 200 -7.76 -7.29 8.16
C ILE A 200 -7.37 -8.70 8.62
N THR A 201 -8.33 -9.62 8.65
CA THR A 201 -8.09 -10.99 9.08
C THR A 201 -7.17 -11.75 8.12
N GLY A 202 -6.56 -12.87 8.57
CA GLY A 202 -5.69 -13.67 7.70
C GLY A 202 -4.39 -13.00 7.27
N THR A 203 -3.94 -11.97 7.99
CA THR A 203 -2.67 -11.30 7.76
C THR A 203 -1.69 -11.51 8.91
N PRO A 204 -0.37 -11.50 8.63
CA PRO A 204 0.64 -11.56 9.72
C PRO A 204 0.50 -10.41 10.74
N THR A 205 -0.05 -9.27 10.31
CA THR A 205 -0.34 -8.16 11.21
C THR A 205 -1.48 -8.49 12.16
N ALA A 206 -2.59 -9.03 11.65
CA ALA A 206 -3.72 -9.44 12.48
C ALA A 206 -3.30 -10.50 13.51
N GLU A 207 -2.54 -11.51 13.09
CA GLU A 207 -2.00 -12.54 14.00
C GLU A 207 -1.18 -11.92 15.13
N ARG A 208 -0.31 -10.94 14.80
CA ARG A 208 0.52 -10.24 15.79
C ARG A 208 -0.31 -9.42 16.77
N VAL A 209 -1.22 -8.58 16.28
CA VAL A 209 -1.98 -7.65 17.15
C VAL A 209 -3.05 -8.36 17.97
N GLN A 210 -3.48 -9.56 17.58
CA GLN A 210 -4.47 -10.35 18.29
C GLN A 210 -3.85 -11.35 19.28
N LYS A 211 -2.52 -11.45 19.33
CA LYS A 211 -1.87 -12.51 20.13
C LYS A 211 -2.07 -12.33 21.63
N GLU A 212 -1.79 -11.16 22.16
CA GLU A 212 -1.86 -10.92 23.63
C GLU A 212 -1.86 -9.41 23.95
N GLY A 213 -2.06 -9.08 25.20
CA GLY A 213 -1.92 -7.74 25.75
C GLY A 213 -3.08 -6.79 25.44
N PHE A 214 -2.78 -5.48 25.40
CA PHE A 214 -3.74 -4.43 25.15
C PHE A 214 -4.34 -4.55 23.74
N SER A 215 -3.49 -4.75 22.73
CA SER A 215 -3.92 -4.84 21.32
C SER A 215 -4.90 -5.98 21.07
N ALA A 216 -4.70 -7.15 21.69
CA ALA A 216 -5.63 -8.28 21.54
C ALA A 216 -7.04 -7.93 22.04
N LYS A 217 -7.15 -7.26 23.20
CA LYS A 217 -8.43 -6.79 23.75
C LYS A 217 -9.07 -5.74 22.86
N LEU A 218 -8.26 -4.78 22.37
CA LEU A 218 -8.71 -3.73 21.46
C LEU A 218 -9.32 -4.36 20.20
N PHE A 219 -8.57 -5.21 19.49
CA PHE A 219 -9.02 -5.78 18.21
C PHE A 219 -10.13 -6.82 18.37
N ALA A 220 -10.23 -7.51 19.53
CA ALA A 220 -11.41 -8.31 19.83
C ALA A 220 -12.70 -7.47 19.97
N THR A 221 -12.57 -6.24 20.45
CA THR A 221 -13.69 -5.30 20.52
C THR A 221 -13.99 -4.70 19.15
N VAL A 222 -12.95 -4.27 18.41
CA VAL A 222 -13.07 -3.72 17.06
C VAL A 222 -13.74 -4.73 16.11
N ALA A 223 -13.37 -6.01 16.18
CA ALA A 223 -13.96 -7.05 15.34
C ALA A 223 -15.49 -7.19 15.52
N LYS A 224 -16.00 -6.92 16.72
CA LYS A 224 -17.45 -6.96 17.01
C LYS A 224 -18.23 -5.79 16.40
N LEU A 225 -17.56 -4.71 16.02
CA LEU A 225 -18.16 -3.55 15.37
C LEU A 225 -18.26 -3.72 13.84
N ALA A 226 -17.65 -4.76 13.30
CA ALA A 226 -17.66 -5.04 11.87
C ALA A 226 -18.96 -5.76 11.47
N ASP A 227 -20.08 -5.07 11.49
CA ASP A 227 -21.41 -5.64 11.18
C ASP A 227 -21.50 -6.17 9.72
N LEU A 228 -20.68 -5.65 8.81
CA LEU A 228 -20.55 -6.14 7.43
C LEU A 228 -19.50 -7.25 7.28
N GLY A 229 -18.90 -7.69 8.38
CA GLY A 229 -17.80 -8.65 8.42
C GLY A 229 -16.44 -7.99 8.55
N VAL A 230 -15.50 -8.69 9.21
CA VAL A 230 -14.09 -8.28 9.26
C VAL A 230 -13.47 -8.49 7.89
N VAL A 231 -12.81 -7.46 7.39
CA VAL A 231 -12.26 -7.42 6.02
C VAL A 231 -11.15 -8.45 5.83
N GLU A 232 -11.13 -9.06 4.65
CA GLU A 232 -10.09 -9.99 4.21
C GLU A 232 -9.13 -9.34 3.18
N PRO A 233 -7.89 -9.87 3.01
CA PRO A 233 -6.91 -9.31 2.07
C PRO A 233 -7.42 -9.20 0.62
N HIS A 234 -8.23 -10.15 0.16
CA HIS A 234 -8.75 -10.13 -1.20
C HIS A 234 -9.74 -9.01 -1.44
N GLU A 235 -10.56 -8.63 -0.44
CA GLU A 235 -11.52 -7.54 -0.54
C GLU A 235 -10.82 -6.19 -0.65
N VAL A 236 -9.73 -6.00 0.12
CA VAL A 236 -8.88 -4.80 -0.01
C VAL A 236 -8.20 -4.77 -1.38
N ALA A 237 -7.75 -5.93 -1.88
CA ALA A 237 -7.14 -6.04 -3.20
C ALA A 237 -8.11 -5.67 -4.33
N GLU A 238 -9.40 -6.04 -4.25
CA GLU A 238 -10.41 -5.63 -5.25
C GLU A 238 -10.53 -4.10 -5.32
N LEU A 239 -10.53 -3.40 -4.17
CA LEU A 239 -10.57 -1.94 -4.14
C LEU A 239 -9.28 -1.32 -4.69
N ILE A 240 -8.11 -1.90 -4.37
CA ILE A 240 -6.82 -1.47 -4.92
C ILE A 240 -6.82 -1.58 -6.45
N VAL A 241 -7.22 -2.74 -6.97
CA VAL A 241 -7.24 -3.01 -8.42
C VAL A 241 -8.28 -2.11 -9.12
N PHE A 242 -9.45 -1.90 -8.53
CA PHE A 242 -10.43 -0.94 -9.04
C PHE A 242 -9.85 0.47 -9.13
N LEU A 243 -9.26 1.00 -8.04
CA LEU A 243 -8.68 2.34 -8.02
C LEU A 243 -7.49 2.48 -8.98
N ALA A 244 -6.75 1.41 -9.24
CA ALA A 244 -5.67 1.40 -10.22
C ALA A 244 -6.17 1.35 -11.68
N SER A 245 -7.38 0.86 -11.89
CA SER A 245 -7.94 0.58 -13.22
C SER A 245 -8.31 1.84 -14.01
N PRO A 246 -8.50 1.72 -15.35
CA PRO A 246 -9.04 2.78 -16.19
C PRO A 246 -10.44 3.27 -15.77
N GLN A 247 -11.26 2.41 -15.14
CA GLN A 247 -12.59 2.75 -14.65
C GLN A 247 -12.54 3.83 -13.56
N ALA A 248 -11.46 3.88 -12.79
CA ALA A 248 -11.22 4.89 -11.75
C ALA A 248 -10.43 6.12 -12.26
N ALA A 249 -10.34 6.34 -13.57
CA ALA A 249 -9.51 7.39 -14.20
C ALA A 249 -9.82 8.83 -13.72
N LYS A 250 -10.94 9.07 -13.10
CA LYS A 250 -11.33 10.37 -12.54
C LYS A 250 -11.30 10.43 -11.01
N ILE A 251 -10.79 9.37 -10.36
CA ILE A 251 -10.70 9.29 -8.88
C ILE A 251 -9.27 9.55 -8.45
N THR A 252 -9.04 10.65 -7.73
CA THR A 252 -7.75 11.01 -7.13
C THR A 252 -7.96 11.82 -5.85
N GLY A 253 -7.01 11.77 -4.92
CA GLY A 253 -7.04 12.48 -3.64
C GLY A 253 -8.01 11.91 -2.62
N GLN A 254 -8.55 10.72 -2.87
CA GLN A 254 -9.53 10.10 -1.99
C GLN A 254 -8.86 9.29 -0.90
N THR A 255 -9.49 9.31 0.28
CA THR A 255 -9.19 8.44 1.40
C THR A 255 -10.41 7.56 1.61
N VAL A 256 -10.30 6.29 1.24
CA VAL A 256 -11.44 5.37 1.19
C VAL A 256 -11.34 4.37 2.33
N SER A 257 -12.37 4.33 3.18
CA SER A 257 -12.50 3.29 4.21
C SER A 257 -12.89 1.96 3.58
N ILE A 258 -12.27 0.90 4.07
CA ILE A 258 -12.67 -0.48 3.84
C ILE A 258 -12.47 -1.23 5.16
N ASN A 259 -13.50 -1.25 6.00
CA ASN A 259 -13.39 -1.65 7.41
C ASN A 259 -14.59 -2.45 7.93
N GLY A 260 -15.50 -2.89 7.06
CA GLY A 260 -16.67 -3.68 7.47
C GLY A 260 -17.70 -2.91 8.31
N GLY A 261 -17.65 -1.58 8.30
CA GLY A 261 -18.56 -0.73 9.08
C GLY A 261 -18.08 -0.43 10.50
N ILE A 262 -16.83 -0.75 10.83
CA ILE A 262 -16.23 -0.47 12.16
C ILE A 262 -16.26 1.02 12.49
N SER A 263 -16.09 1.86 11.49
CA SER A 263 -16.14 3.31 11.65
C SER A 263 -16.65 4.00 10.37
N ALA A 264 -17.08 5.27 10.51
CA ALA A 264 -17.55 6.13 9.43
C ALA A 264 -16.77 7.45 9.42
N GLY A 265 -15.45 7.41 9.54
CA GLY A 265 -14.58 8.58 9.58
C GLY A 265 -13.89 8.93 8.24
#